data_1df4300320940e52c970d876ef53d3c7
#
_entry.id   1df4300320940e52c970d876ef53d3c7
#
_cell.length_a   1.000
_cell.length_b   1.000
_cell.length_c   1.000
_cell.angle_alpha   90.00
_cell.angle_beta   90.00
_cell.angle_gamma   90.00
#
_symmetry.space_group_name_H-M   'P 1'
#
loop_
_entity.id
_entity.type
_entity.pdbx_description
1 polymer ?
#
loop_
_entity_poly.entity_id
_entity_poly.type
_entity_poly.pdbx_seq_one_letter_code
_entity_poly.pdbx_strand_id
1 'polypeptide(L)'
;MNIRKMKFEDKSEILSMMKIFYSSELVFTNGSDKIFNTDFETCINNSPYLDGYVFTQDEIIMGYAMIAKSFSTEFGKPCLWFEDLYLKPEFRGQKIIPQFIEYIKSQNPNAIFRLEVEKENAHAHHVYTKCGFSELPYCEMVIQH
;
A
#
# COMPACT_ATOMS: atom_id res chain seq x y z
N MET A 1 12.53 9.92 -9.44
CA MET A 1 11.64 8.78 -9.11
C MET A 1 10.43 8.80 -10.03
N ASN A 2 10.03 7.62 -10.48
CA ASN A 2 8.83 7.46 -11.29
C ASN A 2 7.83 6.55 -10.55
N ILE A 3 6.53 6.90 -10.60
CA ILE A 3 5.44 6.11 -10.04
C ILE A 3 4.61 5.63 -11.23
N ARG A 4 4.43 4.33 -11.35
CA ARG A 4 3.63 3.75 -12.42
C ARG A 4 2.83 2.54 -11.94
N LYS A 5 1.83 2.15 -12.72
CA LYS A 5 1.08 0.92 -12.44
C LYS A 5 1.98 -0.31 -12.62
N MET A 6 1.64 -1.36 -11.88
CA MET A 6 2.29 -2.67 -12.04
C MET A 6 2.06 -3.22 -13.44
N LYS A 7 3.04 -3.96 -13.94
CA LYS A 7 2.98 -4.68 -15.22
C LYS A 7 3.26 -6.15 -14.98
N PHE A 8 2.88 -6.99 -15.93
CA PHE A 8 3.12 -8.44 -15.83
C PHE A 8 4.60 -8.76 -15.57
N GLU A 9 5.50 -8.01 -16.20
CA GLU A 9 6.95 -8.22 -16.09
C GLU A 9 7.50 -7.93 -14.68
N ASP A 10 6.76 -7.22 -13.85
CA ASP A 10 7.16 -6.90 -12.48
C ASP A 10 6.92 -8.04 -11.49
N LYS A 11 6.24 -9.10 -11.92
CA LYS A 11 5.73 -10.15 -11.04
C LYS A 11 6.77 -10.73 -10.09
N SER A 12 7.90 -11.16 -10.63
CA SER A 12 8.94 -11.81 -9.84
C SER A 12 9.45 -10.91 -8.73
N GLU A 13 9.72 -9.65 -9.05
CA GLU A 13 10.23 -8.68 -8.08
C GLU A 13 9.19 -8.32 -7.02
N ILE A 14 7.95 -8.13 -7.43
CA ILE A 14 6.87 -7.79 -6.49
C ILE A 14 6.61 -8.94 -5.53
N LEU A 15 6.51 -10.18 -6.03
CA LEU A 15 6.32 -11.34 -5.15
C LEU A 15 7.46 -11.49 -4.15
N SER A 16 8.71 -11.23 -4.56
CA SER A 16 9.85 -11.23 -3.66
C SER A 16 9.71 -10.19 -2.55
N MET A 17 9.30 -8.96 -2.91
CA MET A 17 9.09 -7.90 -1.94
C MET A 17 7.92 -8.21 -1.00
N MET A 18 6.82 -8.76 -1.50
CA MET A 18 5.68 -9.17 -0.67
C MET A 18 6.09 -10.23 0.34
N LYS A 19 6.89 -11.20 -0.07
CA LYS A 19 7.37 -12.25 0.81
C LYS A 19 8.18 -11.67 1.99
N ILE A 20 9.03 -10.70 1.72
CA ILE A 20 9.81 -10.02 2.76
C ILE A 20 8.88 -9.21 3.66
N PHE A 21 7.98 -8.41 3.08
CA PHE A 21 7.04 -7.57 3.82
C PHE A 21 6.17 -8.40 4.78
N TYR A 22 5.56 -9.48 4.27
CA TYR A 22 4.64 -10.30 5.06
C TYR A 22 5.34 -11.28 6.01
N SER A 23 6.65 -11.44 5.91
CA SER A 23 7.43 -12.19 6.91
C SER A 23 7.87 -11.30 8.08
N SER A 24 7.64 -10.00 8.02
CA SER A 24 8.01 -9.05 9.07
C SER A 24 6.97 -9.02 10.18
N GLU A 25 7.33 -8.41 11.31
CA GLU A 25 6.43 -8.22 12.45
C GLU A 25 5.39 -7.11 12.21
N LEU A 26 5.47 -6.42 11.08
CA LEU A 26 4.60 -5.28 10.75
C LEU A 26 3.23 -5.69 10.25
N VAL A 27 3.01 -6.98 10.00
CA VAL A 27 1.73 -7.50 9.48
C VAL A 27 1.22 -8.65 10.33
N PHE A 28 -0.10 -8.81 10.35
CA PHE A 28 -0.79 -9.79 11.20
C PHE A 28 -0.56 -11.23 10.75
N THR A 29 -0.51 -11.49 9.42
CA THR A 29 -0.30 -12.83 8.88
C THR A 29 0.96 -12.87 8.02
N ASN A 30 1.51 -14.07 7.83
CA ASN A 30 2.69 -14.24 6.98
C ASN A 30 2.36 -14.37 5.49
N GLY A 31 1.07 -14.36 5.13
CA GLY A 31 0.64 -14.57 3.76
C GLY A 31 0.99 -15.95 3.23
N SER A 32 0.99 -16.10 1.91
CA SER A 32 1.41 -17.31 1.20
C SER A 32 1.67 -16.97 -0.26
N ASP A 33 2.39 -17.83 -0.97
CA ASP A 33 2.62 -17.64 -2.41
C ASP A 33 1.31 -17.55 -3.17
N LYS A 34 0.30 -18.33 -2.79
CA LYS A 34 -1.03 -18.29 -3.41
C LYS A 34 -1.68 -16.92 -3.23
N ILE A 35 -1.63 -16.36 -2.01
CA ILE A 35 -2.17 -15.03 -1.71
C ILE A 35 -1.44 -13.97 -2.53
N PHE A 36 -0.10 -13.98 -2.52
CA PHE A 36 0.70 -12.98 -3.25
C PHE A 36 0.43 -13.01 -4.75
N ASN A 37 0.31 -14.20 -5.34
CA ASN A 37 -0.06 -14.34 -6.75
C ASN A 37 -1.45 -13.78 -7.01
N THR A 38 -2.42 -14.08 -6.15
CA THR A 38 -3.80 -13.56 -6.29
C THR A 38 -3.81 -12.04 -6.23
N ASP A 39 -3.10 -11.45 -5.28
CA ASP A 39 -3.02 -10.00 -5.12
C ASP A 39 -2.41 -9.34 -6.35
N PHE A 40 -1.29 -9.89 -6.83
CA PHE A 40 -0.62 -9.37 -8.01
C PHE A 40 -1.53 -9.44 -9.24
N GLU A 41 -2.14 -10.59 -9.50
CA GLU A 41 -3.04 -10.77 -10.63
C GLU A 41 -4.25 -9.84 -10.56
N THR A 42 -4.78 -9.62 -9.35
CA THR A 42 -5.88 -8.67 -9.14
C THR A 42 -5.44 -7.27 -9.53
N CYS A 43 -4.23 -6.86 -9.17
CA CYS A 43 -3.71 -5.55 -9.53
C CYS A 43 -3.59 -5.33 -11.04
N ILE A 44 -3.13 -6.34 -11.80
CA ILE A 44 -2.84 -6.15 -13.22
C ILE A 44 -4.05 -6.42 -14.14
N ASN A 45 -5.11 -7.04 -13.63
CA ASN A 45 -6.28 -7.42 -14.43
C ASN A 45 -7.43 -6.40 -14.37
N ASN A 46 -7.12 -5.14 -14.07
CA ASN A 46 -8.11 -4.04 -14.01
C ASN A 46 -9.28 -4.33 -13.06
N SER A 47 -8.98 -4.91 -11.91
CA SER A 47 -9.99 -5.16 -10.89
C SER A 47 -10.58 -3.84 -10.37
N PRO A 48 -11.90 -3.79 -10.09
CA PRO A 48 -12.47 -2.62 -9.42
C PRO A 48 -12.07 -2.52 -7.95
N TYR A 49 -11.41 -3.54 -7.39
CA TYR A 49 -11.09 -3.59 -5.98
C TYR A 49 -9.67 -3.14 -5.63
N LEU A 50 -8.70 -3.33 -6.53
CA LEU A 50 -7.30 -3.19 -6.16
C LEU A 50 -6.48 -2.60 -7.30
N ASP A 51 -5.70 -1.55 -6.99
CA ASP A 51 -4.69 -0.97 -7.87
C ASP A 51 -3.30 -1.25 -7.32
N GLY A 52 -2.38 -1.61 -8.21
CA GLY A 52 -0.99 -1.84 -7.85
C GLY A 52 -0.05 -0.85 -8.51
N TYR A 53 0.94 -0.37 -7.74
CA TYR A 53 1.93 0.61 -8.20
C TYR A 53 3.33 0.14 -7.85
N VAL A 54 4.30 0.57 -8.66
CA VAL A 54 5.73 0.42 -8.36
C VAL A 54 6.40 1.79 -8.38
N PHE A 55 7.42 1.92 -7.54
CA PHE A 55 8.29 3.08 -7.49
C PHE A 55 9.61 2.72 -8.16
N THR A 56 9.99 3.47 -9.19
CA THR A 56 11.19 3.14 -9.97
C THR A 56 12.12 4.34 -10.08
N GLN A 57 13.41 4.05 -10.23
CA GLN A 57 14.43 5.01 -10.59
C GLN A 57 15.41 4.29 -11.51
N ASP A 58 15.63 4.86 -12.70
CA ASP A 58 16.50 4.24 -13.72
C ASP A 58 16.13 2.78 -13.98
N GLU A 59 14.82 2.50 -14.08
CA GLU A 59 14.22 1.18 -14.28
C GLU A 59 14.39 0.20 -13.12
N ILE A 60 15.07 0.61 -12.04
CA ILE A 60 15.18 -0.20 -10.83
C ILE A 60 13.92 -0.02 -10.00
N ILE A 61 13.29 -1.14 -9.61
CA ILE A 61 12.13 -1.11 -8.71
C ILE A 61 12.62 -0.92 -7.28
N MET A 62 12.20 0.18 -6.65
CA MET A 62 12.56 0.53 -5.28
C MET A 62 11.57 0.01 -4.25
N GLY A 63 10.34 -0.21 -4.67
CA GLY A 63 9.25 -0.65 -3.79
C GLY A 63 7.94 -0.72 -4.53
N TYR A 64 6.88 -1.07 -3.80
CA TYR A 64 5.55 -1.20 -4.38
C TYR A 64 4.47 -0.72 -3.41
N ALA A 65 3.28 -0.50 -3.95
CA ALA A 65 2.09 -0.20 -3.16
C ALA A 65 0.86 -0.90 -3.76
N MET A 66 -0.06 -1.27 -2.89
CA MET A 66 -1.38 -1.76 -3.29
C MET A 66 -2.45 -0.91 -2.62
N ILE A 67 -3.41 -0.44 -3.40
CA ILE A 67 -4.47 0.46 -2.97
C ILE A 67 -5.81 -0.23 -3.17
N ALA A 68 -6.53 -0.49 -2.07
CA ALA A 68 -7.89 -1.03 -2.14
C ALA A 68 -8.89 0.11 -2.33
N LYS A 69 -9.92 -0.13 -3.13
CA LYS A 69 -10.93 0.88 -3.49
C LYS A 69 -12.26 0.53 -2.87
N SER A 70 -12.85 1.49 -2.16
CA SER A 70 -14.12 1.32 -1.49
C SER A 70 -14.90 2.65 -1.44
N PHE A 71 -16.01 2.66 -0.76
CA PHE A 71 -16.81 3.86 -0.51
C PHE A 71 -17.07 3.98 0.99
N SER A 72 -16.85 5.16 1.55
CA SER A 72 -17.13 5.44 2.96
C SER A 72 -18.50 6.06 3.10
N THR A 73 -19.42 5.34 3.76
CA THR A 73 -20.75 5.87 4.05
C THR A 73 -20.71 6.95 5.13
N GLU A 74 -19.76 6.86 6.06
CA GLU A 74 -19.61 7.88 7.11
C GLU A 74 -19.23 9.23 6.53
N PHE A 75 -18.32 9.24 5.54
CA PHE A 75 -17.86 10.48 4.91
C PHE A 75 -18.59 10.80 3.61
N GLY A 76 -19.38 9.86 3.08
CA GLY A 76 -20.09 10.04 1.80
C GLY A 76 -19.18 10.21 0.60
N LYS A 77 -18.04 9.50 0.58
CA LYS A 77 -17.00 9.68 -0.43
C LYS A 77 -16.35 8.36 -0.80
N PRO A 78 -15.75 8.27 -2.02
CA PRO A 78 -14.84 7.18 -2.32
C PRO A 78 -13.73 7.11 -1.27
N CYS A 79 -13.34 5.91 -0.91
CA CYS A 79 -12.30 5.65 0.08
C CYS A 79 -11.22 4.77 -0.52
N LEU A 80 -9.98 5.23 -0.45
CA LEU A 80 -8.82 4.47 -0.92
C LEU A 80 -8.01 4.04 0.30
N TRP A 81 -7.78 2.73 0.42
CA TRP A 81 -7.00 2.14 1.48
C TRP A 81 -5.60 1.82 0.99
N PHE A 82 -4.59 2.33 1.70
CA PHE A 82 -3.20 1.91 1.46
C PHE A 82 -3.00 0.56 2.14
N GLU A 83 -3.24 -0.52 1.40
CA GLU A 83 -3.12 -1.88 1.93
C GLU A 83 -1.67 -2.28 2.12
N ASP A 84 -0.86 -2.13 1.09
CA ASP A 84 0.58 -2.40 1.14
C ASP A 84 1.35 -1.16 0.74
N LEU A 85 2.35 -0.82 1.54
CA LEU A 85 3.35 0.22 1.24
C LEU A 85 4.71 -0.34 1.65
N TYR A 86 5.54 -0.68 0.68
CA TYR A 86 6.83 -1.29 0.95
C TYR A 86 7.94 -0.61 0.15
N LEU A 87 9.06 -0.35 0.82
CA LEU A 87 10.31 0.08 0.20
C LEU A 87 11.41 -0.90 0.57
N LYS A 88 12.25 -1.23 -0.40
CA LYS A 88 13.48 -1.93 -0.13
C LYS A 88 14.34 -1.10 0.84
N PRO A 89 15.06 -1.75 1.78
CA PRO A 89 15.79 -1.02 2.82
C PRO A 89 16.71 0.08 2.30
N GLU A 90 17.42 -0.17 1.18
CA GLU A 90 18.39 0.77 0.61
C GLU A 90 17.77 2.07 0.08
N PHE A 91 16.45 2.10 -0.10
CA PHE A 91 15.74 3.28 -0.62
C PHE A 91 14.95 4.02 0.45
N ARG A 92 15.03 3.57 1.70
CA ARG A 92 14.31 4.22 2.81
C ARG A 92 14.96 5.55 3.18
N GLY A 93 14.16 6.46 3.77
CA GLY A 93 14.62 7.77 4.19
C GLY A 93 14.69 8.81 3.08
N GLN A 94 14.23 8.50 1.87
CA GLN A 94 14.27 9.41 0.71
C GLN A 94 12.90 10.04 0.41
N LYS A 95 11.98 9.98 1.36
CA LYS A 95 10.62 10.54 1.26
C LYS A 95 9.80 9.98 0.10
N ILE A 96 10.07 8.74 -0.31
CA ILE A 96 9.35 8.10 -1.42
C ILE A 96 7.89 7.86 -1.06
N ILE A 97 7.61 7.33 0.14
CA ILE A 97 6.24 7.08 0.58
C ILE A 97 5.43 8.38 0.69
N PRO A 98 5.92 9.46 1.32
CA PRO A 98 5.22 10.74 1.28
C PRO A 98 4.92 11.24 -0.13
N GLN A 99 5.86 11.12 -1.05
CA GLN A 99 5.65 11.53 -2.45
C GLN A 99 4.56 10.69 -3.12
N PHE A 100 4.55 9.38 -2.84
CA PHE A 100 3.52 8.49 -3.37
C PHE A 100 2.13 8.86 -2.83
N ILE A 101 2.03 9.12 -1.53
CA ILE A 101 0.76 9.51 -0.90
C ILE A 101 0.23 10.80 -1.55
N GLU A 102 1.10 11.80 -1.75
CA GLU A 102 0.70 13.03 -2.42
C GLU A 102 0.27 12.79 -3.88
N TYR A 103 0.97 11.91 -4.58
CA TYR A 103 0.58 11.52 -5.94
C TYR A 103 -0.84 10.93 -5.96
N ILE A 104 -1.14 9.96 -5.09
CA ILE A 104 -2.47 9.34 -5.03
C ILE A 104 -3.54 10.37 -4.66
N LYS A 105 -3.26 11.25 -3.71
CA LYS A 105 -4.18 12.33 -3.33
C LYS A 105 -4.48 13.24 -4.51
N SER A 106 -3.47 13.63 -5.28
CA SER A 106 -3.66 14.49 -6.43
C SER A 106 -4.51 13.86 -7.53
N GLN A 107 -4.42 12.54 -7.69
CA GLN A 107 -5.21 11.80 -8.67
C GLN A 107 -6.65 11.56 -8.22
N ASN A 108 -6.94 11.73 -6.93
CA ASN A 108 -8.25 11.41 -6.34
C ASN A 108 -8.72 12.53 -5.40
N PRO A 109 -8.98 13.74 -5.94
CA PRO A 109 -9.25 14.92 -5.09
C PRO A 109 -10.53 14.84 -4.28
N ASN A 110 -11.46 13.95 -4.63
CA ASN A 110 -12.74 13.80 -3.92
C ASN A 110 -12.78 12.59 -2.98
N ALA A 111 -11.68 11.85 -2.87
CA ALA A 111 -11.61 10.65 -2.03
C ALA A 111 -11.07 10.96 -0.64
N ILE A 112 -11.40 10.09 0.30
CA ILE A 112 -10.67 9.99 1.57
C ILE A 112 -9.68 8.84 1.48
N PHE A 113 -8.70 8.85 2.38
CA PHE A 113 -7.62 7.88 2.37
C PHE A 113 -7.49 7.27 3.75
N ARG A 114 -7.33 5.95 3.81
CA ARG A 114 -7.17 5.19 5.05
C ARG A 114 -5.98 4.26 4.94
N LEU A 115 -5.41 3.94 6.09
CA LEU A 115 -4.39 2.91 6.22
C LEU A 115 -4.45 2.31 7.62
N GLU A 116 -3.85 1.15 7.77
CA GLU A 116 -3.68 0.50 9.05
C GLU A 116 -2.20 0.52 9.41
N VAL A 117 -1.90 0.78 10.68
CA VAL A 117 -0.53 0.79 11.17
C VAL A 117 -0.51 0.19 12.56
N GLU A 118 0.46 -0.68 12.83
CA GLU A 118 0.64 -1.24 14.16
C GLU A 118 0.97 -0.13 15.16
N LYS A 119 0.37 -0.20 16.35
CA LYS A 119 0.56 0.82 17.40
C LYS A 119 2.03 0.97 17.81
N GLU A 120 2.77 -0.15 17.81
CA GLU A 120 4.18 -0.17 18.17
C GLU A 120 5.09 0.32 17.05
N ASN A 121 4.58 0.50 15.83
CA ASN A 121 5.37 1.01 14.71
C ASN A 121 5.42 2.55 14.76
N ALA A 122 6.16 3.08 15.74
CA ALA A 122 6.24 4.51 15.98
C ALA A 122 6.77 5.30 14.79
N HIS A 123 7.72 4.72 14.04
CA HIS A 123 8.30 5.38 12.88
C HIS A 123 7.26 5.56 11.77
N ALA A 124 6.54 4.51 11.41
CA ALA A 124 5.49 4.60 10.39
C ALA A 124 4.39 5.55 10.82
N HIS A 125 3.94 5.47 12.08
CA HIS A 125 2.94 6.36 12.64
C HIS A 125 3.36 7.84 12.48
N HIS A 126 4.62 8.15 12.78
CA HIS A 126 5.17 9.49 12.62
C HIS A 126 5.16 9.95 11.16
N VAL A 127 5.58 9.09 10.24
CA VAL A 127 5.59 9.40 8.80
C VAL A 127 4.16 9.69 8.32
N TYR A 128 3.20 8.85 8.66
CA TYR A 128 1.81 9.02 8.21
C TYR A 128 1.15 10.25 8.83
N THR A 129 1.44 10.54 10.09
CA THR A 129 0.95 11.77 10.74
C THR A 129 1.45 13.01 9.99
N LYS A 130 2.71 13.01 9.57
CA LYS A 130 3.26 14.12 8.76
C LYS A 130 2.61 14.21 7.39
N CYS A 131 2.11 13.11 6.84
CA CYS A 131 1.39 13.11 5.57
C CYS A 131 -0.07 13.59 5.70
N GLY A 132 -0.53 13.86 6.93
CA GLY A 132 -1.87 14.36 7.20
C GLY A 132 -2.85 13.33 7.72
N PHE A 133 -2.41 12.10 7.98
CA PHE A 133 -3.27 11.09 8.60
C PHE A 133 -3.43 11.37 10.09
N SER A 134 -4.62 11.05 10.61
CA SER A 134 -4.90 11.05 12.04
C SER A 134 -5.64 9.79 12.42
N GLU A 135 -5.50 9.36 13.67
CA GLU A 135 -6.18 8.16 14.15
C GLU A 135 -7.68 8.33 14.18
N LEU A 136 -8.40 7.27 13.80
CA LEU A 136 -9.84 7.17 14.04
C LEU A 136 -10.08 6.38 15.33
N PRO A 137 -11.19 6.68 16.06
CA PRO A 137 -11.47 6.04 17.34
C PRO A 137 -12.13 4.66 17.18
N TYR A 138 -11.80 3.92 16.13
CA TYR A 138 -12.43 2.63 15.85
C TYR A 138 -11.42 1.49 16.03
N CYS A 139 -11.95 0.35 16.42
CA CYS A 139 -11.20 -0.89 16.52
C CYS A 139 -11.55 -1.77 15.32
N GLU A 140 -10.58 -2.34 14.68
CA GLU A 140 -10.81 -3.27 13.59
C GLU A 140 -11.13 -4.66 14.10
N MET A 141 -12.08 -5.32 13.43
CA MET A 141 -12.48 -6.69 13.75
C MET A 141 -12.59 -7.46 12.45
N VAL A 142 -12.20 -8.75 12.48
CA VAL A 142 -12.19 -9.60 11.29
C VAL A 142 -12.82 -10.95 11.60
N ILE A 143 -13.53 -11.51 10.60
CA ILE A 143 -13.93 -12.91 10.61
C ILE A 143 -13.16 -13.58 9.48
N GLN A 144 -12.42 -14.64 9.82
CA GLN A 144 -11.72 -15.48 8.84
C GLN A 144 -12.41 -16.83 8.74
N HIS A 145 -12.45 -17.39 7.54
CA HIS A 145 -13.00 -18.71 7.29
C HIS A 145 -11.93 -19.74 7.00
#